data_76c9d53ce11d0d10d5cec4085fa0a839
#
_entry.id   76c9d53ce11d0d10d5cec4085fa0a839
#
_cell.length_a   1.000
_cell.length_b   1.000
_cell.length_c   1.000
_cell.angle_alpha   90.00
_cell.angle_beta   90.00
_cell.angle_gamma   90.00
#
_symmetry.space_group_name_H-M   'P 1'
#
loop_
_entity.id
_entity.type
_entity.pdbx_description
1 polymer ?
#
loop_
_entity_poly.entity_id
_entity_poly.type
_entity_poly.pdbx_seq_one_letter_code
_entity_poly.pdbx_strand_id
1 'polypeptide(L)'
;TLLASSAASDVYKRQGIYVAQEKGYFKEAGLDVSVIQPPDDGATDLVASGGAAFGIDFQDTLAAAFSSDSPLPVTAVAAILQHNTSGLISLKKKGIDSPGKLEGHSYATWDSPIEQAVLKNVVEKDGGDFSRVKLISTYVEDIVAALHADIESVWIYYGWDGVKCDMEGLSTNFLPFADMNPTFDYYSPVIIGNNDYMKKNPDTTKAFLSAVKKGYEYAAGNPSDAADILLKAVPELDEKLVQKSQEYLSKQYIADAAQWGEIDANRWNGFYQWLNENKLVDNALDENAGFTMDYLK
;
A
#
# COMPACT_ATOMS: atom_id res chain seq x y z
N THR A 1 0.11 -20.41 -11.00
CA THR A 1 0.81 -19.37 -10.22
C THR A 1 -0.12 -18.87 -9.13
N LEU A 2 0.31 -18.95 -7.87
CA LEU A 2 -0.46 -18.42 -6.74
C LEU A 2 0.00 -17.00 -6.44
N LEU A 3 -0.97 -16.11 -6.22
CA LEU A 3 -0.78 -14.73 -5.76
C LEU A 3 -1.47 -14.58 -4.41
N ALA A 4 -0.72 -14.23 -3.38
CA ALA A 4 -1.24 -13.92 -2.06
C ALA A 4 -1.40 -12.40 -1.87
N SER A 5 -2.43 -11.98 -1.17
CA SER A 5 -2.63 -10.57 -0.83
C SER A 5 -3.41 -10.42 0.47
N SER A 6 -3.02 -9.48 1.30
CA SER A 6 -3.54 -9.25 2.65
C SER A 6 -5.05 -8.93 2.71
N ALA A 7 -5.58 -8.87 3.90
CA ALA A 7 -6.97 -8.68 4.39
C ALA A 7 -8.08 -8.18 3.40
N ALA A 8 -9.33 -8.38 3.77
CA ALA A 8 -10.51 -7.91 3.00
C ALA A 8 -10.48 -6.39 2.73
N SER A 9 -9.88 -5.60 3.62
CA SER A 9 -9.69 -4.15 3.48
C SER A 9 -8.73 -3.75 2.33
N ASP A 10 -7.96 -4.68 1.77
CA ASP A 10 -6.99 -4.40 0.70
C ASP A 10 -7.44 -4.90 -0.69
N VAL A 11 -8.66 -5.41 -0.80
CA VAL A 11 -9.20 -5.95 -2.06
C VAL A 11 -9.19 -4.91 -3.17
N TYR A 12 -9.48 -3.64 -2.85
CA TYR A 12 -9.48 -2.53 -3.80
C TYR A 12 -8.10 -2.26 -4.44
N LYS A 13 -6.99 -2.68 -3.80
CA LYS A 13 -5.64 -2.56 -4.35
C LYS A 13 -5.32 -3.64 -5.39
N ARG A 14 -6.14 -4.71 -5.49
CA ARG A 14 -5.97 -5.83 -6.43
C ARG A 14 -6.67 -5.63 -7.77
N GLN A 15 -7.20 -4.45 -8.02
CA GLN A 15 -8.06 -4.14 -9.17
C GLN A 15 -7.47 -4.64 -10.49
N GLY A 16 -6.22 -4.29 -10.81
CA GLY A 16 -5.59 -4.70 -12.06
C GLY A 16 -5.39 -6.22 -12.18
N ILE A 17 -5.29 -6.94 -11.06
CA ILE A 17 -5.18 -8.40 -11.05
C ILE A 17 -6.52 -9.04 -11.43
N TYR A 18 -7.63 -8.57 -10.85
CA TYR A 18 -8.97 -9.04 -11.23
C TYR A 18 -9.31 -8.68 -12.67
N VAL A 19 -8.90 -7.49 -13.14
CA VAL A 19 -9.02 -7.09 -14.54
C VAL A 19 -8.21 -8.03 -15.44
N ALA A 20 -6.95 -8.34 -15.10
CA ALA A 20 -6.12 -9.25 -15.89
C ALA A 20 -6.73 -10.66 -15.96
N GLN A 21 -7.37 -11.11 -14.88
CA GLN A 21 -8.07 -12.38 -14.83
C GLN A 21 -9.34 -12.37 -15.72
N GLU A 22 -10.22 -11.40 -15.55
CA GLU A 22 -11.51 -11.31 -16.26
C GLU A 22 -11.32 -11.05 -17.76
N LYS A 23 -10.34 -10.17 -18.13
CA LYS A 23 -10.01 -9.88 -19.52
C LYS A 23 -9.19 -10.99 -20.21
N GLY A 24 -8.78 -12.03 -19.45
CA GLY A 24 -8.05 -13.17 -20.00
C GLY A 24 -6.56 -12.93 -20.24
N TYR A 25 -5.95 -11.84 -19.74
CA TYR A 25 -4.54 -11.52 -20.00
C TYR A 25 -3.57 -12.56 -19.43
N PHE A 26 -3.90 -13.20 -18.32
CA PHE A 26 -3.13 -14.34 -17.81
C PHE A 26 -3.20 -15.53 -18.75
N LYS A 27 -4.39 -15.85 -19.26
CA LYS A 27 -4.60 -16.97 -20.19
C LYS A 27 -3.88 -16.72 -21.53
N GLU A 28 -3.93 -15.51 -22.06
CA GLU A 28 -3.18 -15.10 -23.26
C GLU A 28 -1.66 -15.27 -23.05
N ALA A 29 -1.17 -15.02 -21.83
CA ALA A 29 0.21 -15.23 -21.45
C ALA A 29 0.56 -16.71 -21.16
N GLY A 30 -0.38 -17.66 -21.33
CA GLY A 30 -0.20 -19.08 -21.04
C GLY A 30 -0.14 -19.39 -19.53
N LEU A 31 -0.71 -18.51 -18.69
CA LEU A 31 -0.69 -18.64 -17.24
C LEU A 31 -2.06 -19.03 -16.68
N ASP A 32 -2.04 -19.93 -15.70
CA ASP A 32 -3.15 -20.19 -14.79
C ASP A 32 -2.82 -19.54 -13.43
N VAL A 33 -3.55 -18.49 -13.08
CA VAL A 33 -3.31 -17.68 -11.87
C VAL A 33 -4.50 -17.79 -10.94
N SER A 34 -4.23 -18.23 -9.71
CA SER A 34 -5.20 -18.26 -8.62
C SER A 34 -4.84 -17.16 -7.61
N VAL A 35 -5.81 -16.31 -7.29
CA VAL A 35 -5.70 -15.31 -6.24
C VAL A 35 -6.18 -15.94 -4.93
N ILE A 36 -5.33 -15.91 -3.92
CA ILE A 36 -5.64 -16.49 -2.60
C ILE A 36 -5.52 -15.42 -1.52
N GLN A 37 -6.29 -15.62 -0.43
CA GLN A 37 -6.13 -14.83 0.77
C GLN A 37 -4.91 -15.37 1.54
N PRO A 38 -3.95 -14.51 1.96
CA PRO A 38 -2.86 -14.97 2.81
C PRO A 38 -3.37 -15.32 4.21
N PRO A 39 -2.62 -16.12 4.96
CA PRO A 39 -2.84 -16.33 6.38
C PRO A 39 -2.57 -15.04 7.19
N ASP A 40 -2.85 -15.09 8.49
CA ASP A 40 -2.67 -13.96 9.40
C ASP A 40 -1.22 -13.43 9.47
N ASP A 41 -0.23 -14.30 9.18
CA ASP A 41 1.21 -13.95 9.12
C ASP A 41 1.56 -13.03 7.94
N GLY A 42 0.63 -12.82 7.01
CA GLY A 42 0.80 -11.91 5.88
C GLY A 42 1.25 -12.55 4.58
N ALA A 43 1.32 -11.72 3.53
CA ALA A 43 1.67 -12.19 2.19
C ALA A 43 3.18 -12.46 2.05
N THR A 44 4.02 -11.70 2.74
CA THR A 44 5.49 -11.82 2.65
C THR A 44 5.98 -13.19 3.12
N ASP A 45 5.52 -13.68 4.28
CA ASP A 45 5.92 -15.01 4.78
C ASP A 45 5.44 -16.14 3.90
N LEU A 46 4.21 -16.04 3.38
CA LEU A 46 3.67 -17.02 2.43
C LEU A 46 4.48 -17.05 1.12
N VAL A 47 4.90 -15.91 0.60
CA VAL A 47 5.76 -15.82 -0.58
C VAL A 47 7.18 -16.32 -0.27
N ALA A 48 7.75 -15.93 0.86
CA ALA A 48 9.09 -16.35 1.27
C ALA A 48 9.20 -17.87 1.43
N SER A 49 8.19 -18.49 2.01
CA SER A 49 8.13 -19.96 2.16
C SER A 49 7.85 -20.73 0.87
N GLY A 50 7.51 -20.03 -0.23
CA GLY A 50 7.13 -20.63 -1.51
C GLY A 50 5.69 -21.13 -1.58
N GLY A 51 4.86 -20.80 -0.59
CA GLY A 51 3.42 -21.08 -0.60
C GLY A 51 2.66 -20.27 -1.66
N ALA A 52 3.19 -19.11 -2.04
CA ALA A 52 2.78 -18.35 -3.22
C ALA A 52 4.00 -17.91 -4.03
N ALA A 53 3.85 -17.75 -5.34
CA ALA A 53 4.92 -17.24 -6.20
C ALA A 53 5.09 -15.72 -6.09
N PHE A 54 3.98 -15.02 -5.93
CA PHE A 54 3.90 -13.57 -5.79
C PHE A 54 2.97 -13.19 -4.64
N GLY A 55 3.13 -11.95 -4.15
CA GLY A 55 2.26 -11.38 -3.13
C GLY A 55 2.12 -9.86 -3.30
N ILE A 56 1.25 -9.26 -2.51
CA ILE A 56 1.14 -7.80 -2.39
C ILE A 56 1.51 -7.45 -0.95
N ASP A 57 2.42 -6.51 -0.79
CA ASP A 57 2.85 -6.00 0.50
C ASP A 57 3.28 -4.52 0.37
N PHE A 58 3.82 -3.93 1.42
CA PHE A 58 4.15 -2.52 1.51
C PHE A 58 5.66 -2.35 1.74
N GLN A 59 6.24 -1.29 1.18
CA GLN A 59 7.69 -1.06 1.30
C GLN A 59 8.14 -0.92 2.76
N ASP A 60 7.33 -0.35 3.63
CA ASP A 60 7.62 -0.20 5.07
C ASP A 60 7.61 -1.54 5.82
N THR A 61 6.65 -2.43 5.54
CA THR A 61 6.62 -3.77 6.13
C THR A 61 7.75 -4.65 5.62
N LEU A 62 8.13 -4.52 4.35
CA LEU A 62 9.25 -5.24 3.75
C LEU A 62 10.62 -4.87 4.37
N ALA A 63 10.75 -3.68 4.97
CA ALA A 63 11.99 -3.26 5.61
C ALA A 63 12.43 -4.23 6.70
N ALA A 64 11.50 -4.74 7.52
CA ALA A 64 11.80 -5.75 8.54
C ALA A 64 12.26 -7.09 7.92
N ALA A 65 11.60 -7.52 6.84
CA ALA A 65 11.95 -8.74 6.11
C ALA A 65 13.37 -8.71 5.52
N PHE A 66 13.83 -7.53 5.07
CA PHE A 66 15.15 -7.37 4.46
C PHE A 66 16.26 -7.08 5.47
N SER A 67 15.93 -6.45 6.62
CA SER A 67 16.92 -6.06 7.63
C SER A 67 17.19 -7.11 8.70
N SER A 68 16.44 -8.21 8.72
CA SER A 68 16.65 -9.30 9.69
C SER A 68 18.00 -10.00 9.52
N ASP A 69 18.50 -10.68 10.57
CA ASP A 69 19.73 -11.48 10.51
C ASP A 69 19.67 -12.61 9.45
N SER A 70 18.46 -12.98 9.03
CA SER A 70 18.18 -13.95 7.97
C SER A 70 17.15 -13.37 7.03
N PRO A 71 17.55 -12.49 6.08
CA PRO A 71 16.62 -11.82 5.18
C PRO A 71 15.71 -12.80 4.43
N LEU A 72 14.44 -12.47 4.34
CA LEU A 72 13.47 -13.30 3.64
C LEU A 72 13.73 -13.29 2.13
N PRO A 73 13.61 -14.45 1.44
CA PRO A 73 13.91 -14.58 0.02
C PRO A 73 12.79 -14.02 -0.87
N VAL A 74 12.46 -12.75 -0.70
CA VAL A 74 11.46 -12.02 -1.47
C VAL A 74 12.06 -10.75 -2.08
N THR A 75 11.49 -10.27 -3.19
CA THR A 75 11.93 -9.03 -3.85
C THR A 75 10.71 -8.33 -4.43
N ALA A 76 10.61 -7.01 -4.24
CA ALA A 76 9.61 -6.18 -4.88
C ALA A 76 9.92 -6.05 -6.38
N VAL A 77 8.90 -6.25 -7.23
CA VAL A 77 9.05 -6.33 -8.68
C VAL A 77 8.16 -5.36 -9.46
N ALA A 78 7.22 -4.72 -8.78
CA ALA A 78 6.41 -3.65 -9.36
C ALA A 78 5.74 -2.82 -8.26
N ALA A 79 5.64 -1.51 -8.45
CA ALA A 79 4.80 -0.63 -7.64
C ALA A 79 3.34 -0.69 -8.15
N ILE A 80 2.38 -0.90 -7.26
CA ILE A 80 0.96 -0.90 -7.64
C ILE A 80 0.46 0.54 -7.79
N LEU A 81 0.79 1.40 -6.85
CA LEU A 81 0.54 2.84 -6.91
C LEU A 81 1.87 3.58 -7.01
N GLN A 82 1.91 4.63 -7.79
CA GLN A 82 3.15 5.39 -7.99
C GLN A 82 3.49 6.31 -6.83
N HIS A 83 2.48 6.80 -6.08
CA HIS A 83 2.67 7.63 -4.91
C HIS A 83 2.01 7.04 -3.68
N ASN A 84 2.54 7.40 -2.51
CA ASN A 84 1.92 7.05 -1.25
C ASN A 84 0.61 7.85 -1.07
N THR A 85 -0.51 7.16 -1.11
CA THR A 85 -1.84 7.75 -0.95
C THR A 85 -2.33 7.75 0.49
N SER A 86 -1.45 7.43 1.45
CA SER A 86 -1.79 7.44 2.86
C SER A 86 -1.52 8.79 3.52
N GLY A 87 -2.17 9.02 4.64
CA GLY A 87 -2.05 10.26 5.41
C GLY A 87 -2.88 10.24 6.68
N LEU A 88 -2.81 11.34 7.41
CA LEU A 88 -3.62 11.54 8.60
C LEU A 88 -4.99 12.12 8.23
N ILE A 89 -6.05 11.53 8.79
CA ILE A 89 -7.41 12.08 8.68
C ILE A 89 -7.95 12.47 10.04
N SER A 90 -8.68 13.57 10.11
CA SER A 90 -9.39 14.06 11.28
C SER A 90 -10.66 14.81 10.88
N LEU A 91 -11.65 14.93 11.77
CA LEU A 91 -12.78 15.82 11.53
C LEU A 91 -12.32 17.29 11.64
N LYS A 92 -12.74 18.17 10.72
CA LYS A 92 -12.38 19.61 10.73
C LYS A 92 -12.72 20.29 12.06
N LYS A 93 -13.82 19.88 12.72
CA LYS A 93 -14.23 20.43 14.03
C LYS A 93 -13.20 20.19 15.16
N LYS A 94 -12.25 19.24 14.97
CA LYS A 94 -11.17 18.96 15.92
C LYS A 94 -9.99 19.91 15.79
N GLY A 95 -9.92 20.69 14.70
CA GLY A 95 -8.88 21.71 14.50
C GLY A 95 -7.51 21.17 14.11
N ILE A 96 -7.40 19.86 13.80
CA ILE A 96 -6.16 19.23 13.35
C ILE A 96 -6.05 19.44 11.83
N ASP A 97 -5.57 20.59 11.41
CA ASP A 97 -5.40 20.99 10.01
C ASP A 97 -3.92 21.05 9.58
N SER A 98 -3.02 20.71 10.49
CA SER A 98 -1.60 20.45 10.24
C SER A 98 -1.07 19.39 11.22
N PRO A 99 0.06 18.70 10.93
CA PRO A 99 0.57 17.63 11.77
C PRO A 99 0.90 18.08 13.19
N GLY A 100 1.50 19.25 13.37
CA GLY A 100 1.86 19.82 14.68
C GLY A 100 0.65 20.01 15.60
N LYS A 101 -0.53 20.22 15.03
CA LYS A 101 -1.77 20.37 15.80
C LYS A 101 -2.35 19.03 16.32
N LEU A 102 -1.69 17.92 16.02
CA LEU A 102 -2.02 16.64 16.66
C LEU A 102 -1.61 16.61 18.13
N GLU A 103 -0.72 17.51 18.58
CA GLU A 103 -0.33 17.68 19.96
C GLU A 103 -1.56 17.87 20.87
N GLY A 104 -1.66 17.02 21.91
CA GLY A 104 -2.78 17.01 22.86
C GLY A 104 -4.03 16.25 22.39
N HIS A 105 -4.09 15.84 21.13
CA HIS A 105 -5.19 15.06 20.56
C HIS A 105 -4.93 13.55 20.61
N SER A 106 -5.97 12.74 20.38
CA SER A 106 -5.87 11.30 20.30
C SER A 106 -5.59 10.84 18.87
N TYR A 107 -4.77 9.79 18.76
CA TYR A 107 -4.42 9.12 17.52
C TYR A 107 -4.53 7.61 17.70
N ALA A 108 -5.26 6.93 16.81
CA ALA A 108 -5.33 5.47 16.78
C ALA A 108 -4.05 4.92 16.15
N THR A 109 -3.30 4.13 16.92
CA THR A 109 -2.03 3.50 16.50
C THR A 109 -2.19 1.98 16.46
N TRP A 110 -1.53 1.34 15.49
CA TRP A 110 -1.35 -0.13 15.47
C TRP A 110 -0.01 -0.56 16.08
N ASP A 111 0.63 0.37 16.83
CA ASP A 111 1.85 0.14 17.60
C ASP A 111 3.11 -0.24 16.78
N SER A 112 3.13 0.07 15.48
CA SER A 112 4.32 -0.12 14.67
C SER A 112 5.39 0.94 14.99
N PRO A 113 6.65 0.55 15.24
CA PRO A 113 7.73 1.51 15.43
C PRO A 113 7.93 2.46 14.24
N ILE A 114 7.76 1.98 13.01
CA ILE A 114 7.88 2.80 11.79
C ILE A 114 6.72 3.80 11.71
N GLU A 115 5.48 3.36 11.95
CA GLU A 115 4.30 4.23 12.01
C GLU A 115 4.53 5.40 12.99
N GLN A 116 4.91 5.07 14.23
CA GLN A 116 5.10 6.08 15.26
C GLN A 116 6.28 7.01 14.96
N ALA A 117 7.33 6.51 14.32
CA ALA A 117 8.46 7.34 13.90
C ALA A 117 8.09 8.29 12.76
N VAL A 118 7.29 7.84 11.77
CA VAL A 118 6.74 8.70 10.71
C VAL A 118 5.85 9.79 11.31
N LEU A 119 4.93 9.40 12.20
CA LEU A 119 4.04 10.33 12.88
C LEU A 119 4.83 11.37 13.70
N LYS A 120 5.81 10.91 14.49
CA LYS A 120 6.70 11.78 15.26
C LYS A 120 7.43 12.77 14.36
N ASN A 121 7.98 12.31 13.24
CA ASN A 121 8.72 13.16 12.30
C ASN A 121 7.83 14.29 11.77
N VAL A 122 6.62 14.00 11.31
CA VAL A 122 5.74 15.02 10.73
C VAL A 122 5.22 16.01 11.79
N VAL A 123 4.92 15.52 13.00
CA VAL A 123 4.46 16.36 14.11
C VAL A 123 5.56 17.34 14.56
N GLU A 124 6.77 16.83 14.83
CA GLU A 124 7.89 17.64 15.33
C GLU A 124 8.41 18.60 14.24
N LYS A 125 8.42 18.18 12.97
CA LYS A 125 8.81 19.04 11.84
C LYS A 125 7.86 20.21 11.65
N ASP A 126 6.59 20.06 12.01
CA ASP A 126 5.56 21.13 11.98
C ASP A 126 5.47 21.89 13.33
N GLY A 127 6.44 21.69 14.24
CA GLY A 127 6.59 22.44 15.50
C GLY A 127 5.73 21.92 16.66
N GLY A 128 5.06 20.77 16.53
CA GLY A 128 4.32 20.12 17.62
C GLY A 128 5.21 19.25 18.49
N ASP A 129 4.70 18.88 19.66
CA ASP A 129 5.36 17.95 20.60
C ASP A 129 4.69 16.58 20.51
N PHE A 130 5.36 15.60 19.87
CA PHE A 130 4.86 14.24 19.73
C PHE A 130 4.61 13.55 21.07
N SER A 131 5.40 13.88 22.12
CA SER A 131 5.21 13.27 23.45
C SER A 131 3.86 13.61 24.11
N ARG A 132 3.17 14.61 23.57
CA ARG A 132 1.83 15.04 24.02
C ARG A 132 0.69 14.48 23.16
N VAL A 133 1.00 13.74 22.10
CA VAL A 133 -0.01 12.98 21.34
C VAL A 133 -0.50 11.80 22.18
N LYS A 134 -1.82 11.64 22.26
CA LYS A 134 -2.43 10.55 23.02
C LYS A 134 -2.56 9.33 22.12
N LEU A 135 -1.59 8.43 22.15
CA LEU A 135 -1.63 7.19 21.39
C LEU A 135 -2.68 6.25 21.98
N ILE A 136 -3.59 5.76 21.17
CA ILE A 136 -4.63 4.77 21.52
C ILE A 136 -4.38 3.53 20.69
N SER A 137 -3.86 2.46 21.34
CA SER A 137 -3.62 1.17 20.68
C SER A 137 -4.95 0.54 20.28
N THR A 138 -5.31 0.68 19.03
CA THR A 138 -6.52 0.10 18.46
C THR A 138 -6.41 -0.01 16.93
N TYR A 139 -6.95 -1.08 16.39
CA TYR A 139 -7.14 -1.21 14.95
C TYR A 139 -8.49 -0.63 14.56
N VAL A 140 -8.51 0.27 13.57
CA VAL A 140 -9.72 0.93 13.08
C VAL A 140 -10.26 0.16 11.86
N GLU A 141 -11.37 -0.55 12.05
CA GLU A 141 -12.07 -1.27 10.96
C GLU A 141 -13.06 -0.36 10.22
N ASP A 142 -13.69 0.56 10.93
CA ASP A 142 -14.64 1.54 10.40
C ASP A 142 -14.20 2.95 10.76
N ILE A 143 -13.64 3.64 9.77
CA ILE A 143 -13.14 5.01 9.93
C ILE A 143 -14.23 6.01 10.32
N VAL A 144 -15.44 5.87 9.78
CA VAL A 144 -16.55 6.78 10.08
C VAL A 144 -16.98 6.65 11.55
N ALA A 145 -17.15 5.41 12.02
CA ALA A 145 -17.46 5.15 13.42
C ALA A 145 -16.35 5.62 14.36
N ALA A 146 -15.07 5.38 14.01
CA ALA A 146 -13.94 5.80 14.83
C ALA A 146 -13.84 7.31 14.98
N LEU A 147 -14.01 8.08 13.89
CA LEU A 147 -13.98 9.55 13.93
C LEU A 147 -15.18 10.17 14.66
N HIS A 148 -16.27 9.44 14.81
CA HIS A 148 -17.41 9.86 15.64
C HIS A 148 -17.27 9.51 17.12
N ALA A 149 -16.39 8.57 17.44
CA ALA A 149 -16.05 8.19 18.82
C ALA A 149 -14.93 9.09 19.41
N ASP A 150 -14.06 8.50 20.21
CA ASP A 150 -12.99 9.22 20.92
C ASP A 150 -11.66 9.32 20.11
N ILE A 151 -11.62 8.77 18.90
CA ILE A 151 -10.47 8.85 18.00
C ILE A 151 -10.54 10.16 17.22
N GLU A 152 -9.53 11.00 17.40
CA GLU A 152 -9.51 12.32 16.77
C GLU A 152 -8.69 12.36 15.48
N SER A 153 -7.73 11.44 15.34
CA SER A 153 -6.96 11.25 14.10
C SER A 153 -6.57 9.79 13.89
N VAL A 154 -6.46 9.41 12.62
CA VAL A 154 -6.12 8.05 12.17
C VAL A 154 -5.24 8.15 10.92
N TRP A 155 -4.30 7.21 10.75
CA TRP A 155 -3.63 6.98 9.47
C TRP A 155 -4.54 6.17 8.56
N ILE A 156 -4.82 6.66 7.39
CA ILE A 156 -5.67 6.00 6.40
C ILE A 156 -5.01 5.97 5.02
N TYR A 157 -5.55 5.13 4.15
CA TYR A 157 -5.34 5.21 2.71
C TYR A 157 -6.54 5.90 2.06
N TYR A 158 -6.30 7.06 1.43
CA TYR A 158 -7.39 7.90 0.92
C TYR A 158 -8.28 7.18 -0.09
N GLY A 159 -7.69 6.31 -0.92
CA GLY A 159 -8.41 5.56 -1.96
C GLY A 159 -9.56 4.68 -1.45
N TRP A 160 -9.66 4.45 -0.14
CA TRP A 160 -10.76 3.70 0.48
C TRP A 160 -11.41 4.49 1.61
N ASP A 161 -10.70 4.68 2.71
CA ASP A 161 -11.26 5.32 3.90
C ASP A 161 -11.56 6.80 3.70
N GLY A 162 -10.69 7.54 2.99
CA GLY A 162 -10.94 8.94 2.65
C GLY A 162 -12.16 9.08 1.75
N VAL A 163 -12.25 8.23 0.72
CA VAL A 163 -13.41 8.18 -0.17
C VAL A 163 -14.70 7.84 0.60
N LYS A 164 -14.64 6.89 1.55
CA LYS A 164 -15.78 6.55 2.42
C LYS A 164 -16.22 7.76 3.25
N CYS A 165 -15.28 8.47 3.86
CA CYS A 165 -15.58 9.70 4.61
C CYS A 165 -16.27 10.77 3.74
N ASP A 166 -15.78 10.97 2.51
CA ASP A 166 -16.38 11.93 1.56
C ASP A 166 -17.81 11.52 1.17
N MET A 167 -18.04 10.22 0.92
CA MET A 167 -19.36 9.69 0.58
C MET A 167 -20.39 9.87 1.70
N GLU A 168 -19.95 9.71 2.96
CA GLU A 168 -20.76 9.94 4.15
C GLU A 168 -20.91 11.45 4.49
N GLY A 169 -20.33 12.33 3.69
CA GLY A 169 -20.41 13.78 3.87
C GLY A 169 -19.68 14.31 5.10
N LEU A 170 -18.67 13.57 5.59
CA LEU A 170 -17.86 14.02 6.71
C LEU A 170 -16.99 15.22 6.30
N SER A 171 -17.02 16.26 7.11
CA SER A 171 -16.11 17.40 6.93
C SER A 171 -14.76 17.08 7.59
N THR A 172 -13.79 16.60 6.79
CA THR A 172 -12.50 16.12 7.25
C THR A 172 -11.34 17.00 6.80
N ASN A 173 -10.25 16.98 7.55
CA ASN A 173 -8.91 17.33 7.09
C ASN A 173 -8.18 16.02 6.76
N PHE A 174 -7.66 15.92 5.55
CA PHE A 174 -6.74 14.87 5.16
C PHE A 174 -5.37 15.48 4.88
N LEU A 175 -4.33 14.96 5.54
CA LEU A 175 -2.95 15.43 5.46
C LEU A 175 -2.11 14.30 4.87
N PRO A 176 -1.81 14.31 3.55
CA PRO A 176 -1.00 13.28 2.90
C PRO A 176 0.43 13.26 3.45
N PHE A 177 0.98 12.08 3.74
CA PHE A 177 2.37 11.98 4.22
C PHE A 177 3.39 12.45 3.18
N ALA A 178 3.15 12.18 1.91
CA ALA A 178 3.99 12.62 0.80
C ALA A 178 4.12 14.16 0.73
N ASP A 179 3.06 14.90 1.07
CA ASP A 179 3.06 16.37 1.09
C ASP A 179 3.81 16.92 2.33
N MET A 180 3.77 16.19 3.45
CA MET A 180 4.41 16.60 4.69
C MET A 180 5.92 16.37 4.66
N ASN A 181 6.36 15.28 4.05
CA ASN A 181 7.78 14.95 3.87
C ASN A 181 7.95 14.06 2.62
N PRO A 182 8.68 14.51 1.58
CA PRO A 182 8.91 13.72 0.36
C PRO A 182 9.50 12.32 0.60
N THR A 183 10.24 12.11 1.70
CA THR A 183 10.75 10.79 2.10
C THR A 183 9.62 9.80 2.37
N PHE A 184 8.43 10.27 2.71
CA PHE A 184 7.27 9.43 2.99
C PHE A 184 6.39 9.18 1.76
N ASP A 185 6.84 9.60 0.57
CA ASP A 185 6.27 9.16 -0.71
C ASP A 185 6.85 7.80 -1.14
N TYR A 186 6.97 6.87 -0.20
CA TYR A 186 7.43 5.51 -0.46
C TYR A 186 6.32 4.65 -1.09
N TYR A 187 6.71 3.52 -1.70
CA TYR A 187 5.77 2.67 -2.43
C TYR A 187 4.88 1.83 -1.52
N SER A 188 3.58 2.05 -1.64
CA SER A 188 2.56 1.38 -0.85
C SER A 188 1.23 1.29 -1.63
N PRO A 189 0.85 0.08 -2.15
CA PRO A 189 1.55 -1.21 -2.06
C PRO A 189 2.48 -1.53 -3.26
N VAL A 190 3.20 -2.66 -3.13
CA VAL A 190 4.05 -3.25 -4.17
C VAL A 190 3.70 -4.71 -4.43
N ILE A 191 4.06 -5.24 -5.60
CA ILE A 191 4.08 -6.68 -5.86
C ILE A 191 5.45 -7.22 -5.48
N ILE A 192 5.47 -8.30 -4.69
CA ILE A 192 6.66 -9.04 -4.32
C ILE A 192 6.66 -10.41 -5.00
N GLY A 193 7.84 -10.96 -5.28
CA GLY A 193 8.02 -12.31 -5.81
C GLY A 193 9.00 -13.12 -4.97
N ASN A 194 8.79 -14.44 -4.92
CA ASN A 194 9.74 -15.37 -4.32
C ASN A 194 11.01 -15.44 -5.19
N ASN A 195 12.18 -15.19 -4.58
CA ASN A 195 13.46 -15.13 -5.29
C ASN A 195 13.83 -16.39 -6.03
N ASP A 196 13.62 -17.55 -5.40
CA ASP A 196 13.92 -18.84 -6.00
C ASP A 196 12.98 -19.17 -7.16
N TYR A 197 11.69 -18.85 -7.01
CA TYR A 197 10.70 -19.04 -8.07
C TYR A 197 11.05 -18.18 -9.28
N MET A 198 11.31 -16.88 -9.08
CA MET A 198 11.62 -15.95 -10.15
C MET A 198 12.91 -16.32 -10.89
N LYS A 199 13.93 -16.75 -10.15
CA LYS A 199 15.20 -17.21 -10.73
C LYS A 199 15.04 -18.49 -11.56
N LYS A 200 14.20 -19.42 -11.12
CA LYS A 200 13.93 -20.69 -11.83
C LYS A 200 12.99 -20.50 -13.03
N ASN A 201 12.10 -19.47 -12.97
CA ASN A 201 11.03 -19.25 -13.94
C ASN A 201 11.03 -17.77 -14.45
N PRO A 202 12.13 -17.26 -15.01
CA PRO A 202 12.22 -15.83 -15.37
C PRO A 202 11.22 -15.42 -16.45
N ASP A 203 10.95 -16.29 -17.43
CA ASP A 203 10.00 -16.00 -18.52
C ASP A 203 8.55 -16.00 -17.99
N THR A 204 8.22 -16.93 -17.08
CA THR A 204 6.91 -16.96 -16.42
C THR A 204 6.70 -15.71 -15.56
N THR A 205 7.75 -15.25 -14.87
CA THR A 205 7.72 -14.02 -14.06
C THR A 205 7.44 -12.79 -14.94
N LYS A 206 8.14 -12.66 -16.07
CA LYS A 206 7.91 -11.58 -17.04
C LYS A 206 6.51 -11.63 -17.65
N ALA A 207 6.05 -12.83 -18.02
CA ALA A 207 4.72 -13.03 -18.55
C ALA A 207 3.63 -12.66 -17.53
N PHE A 208 3.80 -13.03 -16.25
CA PHE A 208 2.92 -12.64 -15.16
C PHE A 208 2.86 -11.11 -15.00
N LEU A 209 4.01 -10.45 -14.85
CA LEU A 209 4.05 -8.99 -14.68
C LEU A 209 3.51 -8.24 -15.90
N SER A 210 3.77 -8.74 -17.11
CA SER A 210 3.18 -8.16 -18.33
C SER A 210 1.65 -8.26 -18.35
N ALA A 211 1.08 -9.38 -17.92
CA ALA A 211 -0.37 -9.53 -17.83
C ALA A 211 -0.98 -8.64 -16.74
N VAL A 212 -0.32 -8.54 -15.58
CA VAL A 212 -0.74 -7.65 -14.47
C VAL A 212 -0.65 -6.18 -14.90
N LYS A 213 0.43 -5.77 -15.57
CA LYS A 213 0.60 -4.42 -16.14
C LYS A 213 -0.58 -4.06 -17.05
N LYS A 214 -0.93 -4.92 -18.02
CA LYS A 214 -2.11 -4.72 -18.87
C LYS A 214 -3.38 -4.52 -18.05
N GLY A 215 -3.53 -5.27 -16.95
CA GLY A 215 -4.69 -5.16 -16.07
C GLY A 215 -4.78 -3.80 -15.36
N TYR A 216 -3.68 -3.29 -14.82
CA TYR A 216 -3.67 -1.98 -14.17
C TYR A 216 -3.75 -0.83 -15.17
N GLU A 217 -3.09 -0.93 -16.33
CA GLU A 217 -3.22 0.05 -17.41
C GLU A 217 -4.67 0.12 -17.94
N TYR A 218 -5.32 -1.04 -18.06
CA TYR A 218 -6.75 -1.09 -18.38
C TYR A 218 -7.60 -0.42 -17.30
N ALA A 219 -7.35 -0.74 -16.02
CA ALA A 219 -8.08 -0.16 -14.89
C ALA A 219 -7.87 1.37 -14.78
N ALA A 220 -6.69 1.86 -15.12
CA ALA A 220 -6.39 3.30 -15.18
C ALA A 220 -7.23 4.01 -16.25
N GLY A 221 -7.38 3.39 -17.42
CA GLY A 221 -8.14 3.96 -18.54
C GLY A 221 -9.66 3.71 -18.49
N ASN A 222 -10.11 2.71 -17.73
CA ASN A 222 -11.51 2.24 -17.72
C ASN A 222 -12.00 2.02 -16.28
N PRO A 223 -12.02 3.06 -15.42
CA PRO A 223 -12.27 2.90 -14.00
C PRO A 223 -13.63 2.27 -13.67
N SER A 224 -14.69 2.61 -14.39
CA SER A 224 -16.02 2.05 -14.12
C SER A 224 -16.10 0.55 -14.44
N ASP A 225 -15.60 0.12 -15.61
CA ASP A 225 -15.60 -1.30 -15.98
C ASP A 225 -14.69 -2.12 -15.03
N ALA A 226 -13.56 -1.54 -14.62
CA ALA A 226 -12.69 -2.16 -13.63
C ALA A 226 -13.41 -2.33 -12.27
N ALA A 227 -14.17 -1.34 -11.82
CA ALA A 227 -14.98 -1.44 -10.61
C ALA A 227 -16.02 -2.55 -10.72
N ASP A 228 -16.73 -2.65 -11.86
CA ASP A 228 -17.71 -3.70 -12.09
C ASP A 228 -17.09 -5.11 -12.09
N ILE A 229 -15.87 -5.24 -12.64
CA ILE A 229 -15.09 -6.48 -12.58
C ILE A 229 -14.76 -6.86 -11.13
N LEU A 230 -14.34 -5.91 -10.31
CA LEU A 230 -14.08 -6.17 -8.89
C LEU A 230 -15.35 -6.61 -8.16
N LEU A 231 -16.46 -5.90 -8.34
CA LEU A 231 -17.76 -6.24 -7.73
C LEU A 231 -18.25 -7.62 -8.14
N LYS A 232 -17.99 -8.04 -9.37
CA LYS A 232 -18.29 -9.40 -9.83
C LYS A 232 -17.45 -10.46 -9.11
N ALA A 233 -16.19 -10.13 -8.82
CA ALA A 233 -15.27 -11.05 -8.13
C ALA A 233 -15.49 -11.08 -6.60
N VAL A 234 -15.94 -9.96 -6.02
CA VAL A 234 -16.12 -9.75 -4.57
C VAL A 234 -17.46 -9.03 -4.32
N PRO A 235 -18.59 -9.75 -4.45
CA PRO A 235 -19.93 -9.15 -4.48
C PRO A 235 -20.42 -8.59 -3.13
N GLU A 236 -19.72 -8.85 -2.04
CA GLU A 236 -20.00 -8.32 -0.70
C GLU A 236 -19.55 -6.86 -0.50
N LEU A 237 -18.77 -6.29 -1.42
CA LEU A 237 -18.31 -4.91 -1.32
C LEU A 237 -19.42 -3.91 -1.62
N ASP A 238 -19.37 -2.75 -0.99
CA ASP A 238 -20.26 -1.63 -1.30
C ASP A 238 -19.97 -1.09 -2.72
N GLU A 239 -20.98 -1.19 -3.60
CA GLU A 239 -20.87 -0.81 -5.01
C GLU A 239 -20.43 0.64 -5.20
N LYS A 240 -21.03 1.58 -4.45
CA LYS A 240 -20.74 3.00 -4.59
C LYS A 240 -19.33 3.32 -4.11
N LEU A 241 -18.89 2.70 -3.01
CA LEU A 241 -17.54 2.86 -2.50
C LEU A 241 -16.52 2.32 -3.51
N VAL A 242 -16.73 1.13 -4.08
CA VAL A 242 -15.85 0.54 -5.09
C VAL A 242 -15.74 1.45 -6.33
N GLN A 243 -16.87 1.95 -6.85
CA GLN A 243 -16.89 2.86 -8.01
C GLN A 243 -16.08 4.15 -7.72
N LYS A 244 -16.31 4.79 -6.58
CA LYS A 244 -15.61 6.02 -6.18
C LYS A 244 -14.13 5.79 -5.87
N SER A 245 -13.81 4.70 -5.19
CA SER A 245 -12.44 4.28 -4.92
C SER A 245 -11.66 4.07 -6.22
N GLN A 246 -12.25 3.36 -7.18
CA GLN A 246 -11.62 3.09 -8.47
C GLN A 246 -11.46 4.36 -9.32
N GLU A 247 -12.42 5.29 -9.27
CA GLU A 247 -12.30 6.61 -9.90
C GLU A 247 -11.08 7.40 -9.38
N TYR A 248 -10.80 7.30 -8.07
CA TYR A 248 -9.62 7.89 -7.45
C TYR A 248 -8.34 7.13 -7.82
N LEU A 249 -8.31 5.81 -7.62
CA LEU A 249 -7.13 4.97 -7.81
C LEU A 249 -6.66 4.89 -9.25
N SER A 250 -7.57 4.99 -10.22
CA SER A 250 -7.23 5.00 -11.65
C SER A 250 -6.17 6.05 -12.01
N LYS A 251 -6.15 7.17 -11.28
CA LYS A 251 -5.19 8.27 -11.45
C LYS A 251 -3.86 8.03 -10.72
N GLN A 252 -3.82 7.05 -9.80
CA GLN A 252 -2.66 6.77 -8.96
C GLN A 252 -1.83 5.59 -9.47
N TYR A 253 -2.38 4.73 -10.34
CA TYR A 253 -1.68 3.53 -10.82
C TYR A 253 -0.44 3.84 -11.65
N ILE A 254 -0.51 4.86 -12.50
CA ILE A 254 0.61 5.29 -13.36
C ILE A 254 1.10 6.67 -12.95
N ALA A 255 0.16 7.58 -12.60
CA ALA A 255 0.42 8.97 -12.21
C ALA A 255 1.39 9.67 -13.17
N ASP A 256 2.59 10.02 -12.73
CA ASP A 256 3.66 10.67 -13.48
C ASP A 256 4.74 9.72 -13.99
N ALA A 257 4.64 8.41 -13.72
CA ALA A 257 5.60 7.41 -14.21
C ALA A 257 5.43 7.16 -15.72
N ALA A 258 6.50 6.68 -16.36
CA ALA A 258 6.47 6.33 -17.78
C ALA A 258 5.59 5.12 -18.07
N GLN A 259 5.42 4.22 -17.10
CA GLN A 259 4.61 3.02 -17.20
C GLN A 259 4.15 2.55 -15.83
N TRP A 260 3.09 1.72 -15.79
CA TRP A 260 2.69 1.08 -14.56
C TRP A 260 3.79 0.16 -14.01
N GLY A 261 3.92 0.12 -12.70
CA GLY A 261 4.79 -0.81 -11.97
C GLY A 261 6.21 -0.30 -11.77
N GLU A 262 6.57 0.84 -12.32
CA GLU A 262 7.90 1.41 -12.19
C GLU A 262 8.25 1.72 -10.73
N ILE A 263 9.49 1.38 -10.33
CA ILE A 263 10.06 1.72 -9.03
C ILE A 263 11.28 2.63 -9.29
N ASP A 264 11.18 3.88 -8.86
CA ASP A 264 12.32 4.81 -8.85
C ASP A 264 13.26 4.47 -7.70
N ALA A 265 14.53 4.22 -8.04
CA ALA A 265 15.54 3.82 -7.07
C ALA A 265 15.80 4.90 -6.01
N ASN A 266 15.76 6.19 -6.38
CA ASN A 266 16.02 7.27 -5.41
C ASN A 266 14.90 7.35 -4.37
N ARG A 267 13.64 7.21 -4.81
CA ARG A 267 12.48 7.20 -3.91
C ARG A 267 12.52 5.99 -2.99
N TRP A 268 12.77 4.80 -3.53
CA TRP A 268 12.91 3.56 -2.76
C TRP A 268 14.02 3.67 -1.70
N ASN A 269 15.22 4.04 -2.13
CA ASN A 269 16.39 4.16 -1.27
C ASN A 269 16.24 5.29 -0.23
N GLY A 270 15.60 6.41 -0.60
CA GLY A 270 15.40 7.54 0.30
C GLY A 270 14.63 7.17 1.55
N PHE A 271 13.58 6.33 1.43
CA PHE A 271 12.84 5.84 2.59
C PHE A 271 13.68 4.87 3.43
N TYR A 272 14.39 3.92 2.81
CA TYR A 272 15.23 2.96 3.55
C TYR A 272 16.43 3.63 4.22
N GLN A 273 17.02 4.63 3.58
CA GLN A 273 18.05 5.45 4.23
C GLN A 273 17.49 6.15 5.47
N TRP A 274 16.27 6.71 5.40
CA TRP A 274 15.62 7.33 6.54
C TRP A 274 15.37 6.32 7.68
N LEU A 275 14.96 5.09 7.37
CA LEU A 275 14.83 4.03 8.38
C LEU A 275 16.17 3.70 9.04
N ASN A 276 17.26 3.58 8.27
CA ASN A 276 18.62 3.35 8.77
C ASN A 276 19.07 4.48 9.73
N GLU A 277 18.91 5.74 9.31
CA GLU A 277 19.30 6.93 10.08
C GLU A 277 18.55 7.02 11.41
N ASN A 278 17.28 6.59 11.43
CA ASN A 278 16.43 6.60 12.63
C ASN A 278 16.48 5.28 13.42
N LYS A 279 17.32 4.31 13.02
CA LYS A 279 17.48 3.00 13.68
C LYS A 279 16.18 2.24 13.86
N LEU A 280 15.36 2.24 12.81
CA LEU A 280 14.03 1.61 12.76
C LEU A 280 14.06 0.21 12.15
N VAL A 281 15.24 -0.30 11.84
CA VAL A 281 15.51 -1.61 11.23
C VAL A 281 16.64 -2.30 12.00
N ASP A 282 16.61 -3.63 12.00
CA ASP A 282 17.57 -4.44 12.77
C ASP A 282 19.00 -4.30 12.24
N ASN A 283 19.17 -4.48 10.93
CA ASN A 283 20.42 -4.25 10.22
C ASN A 283 20.21 -3.19 9.14
N ALA A 284 21.26 -2.42 8.84
CA ALA A 284 21.17 -1.39 7.82
C ALA A 284 20.81 -2.00 6.45
N LEU A 285 19.83 -1.39 5.80
CA LEU A 285 19.43 -1.74 4.44
C LEU A 285 20.40 -1.10 3.45
N ASP A 286 20.97 -1.93 2.58
CA ASP A 286 21.88 -1.47 1.52
C ASP A 286 21.11 -0.68 0.45
N GLU A 287 21.86 0.09 -0.35
CA GLU A 287 21.31 0.75 -1.52
C GLU A 287 20.76 -0.29 -2.51
N ASN A 288 19.53 -0.04 -3.01
CA ASN A 288 18.75 -0.93 -3.87
C ASN A 288 18.33 -2.27 -3.22
N ALA A 289 18.39 -2.37 -1.89
CA ALA A 289 17.90 -3.55 -1.21
C ALA A 289 16.42 -3.83 -1.49
N GLY A 290 16.10 -5.06 -1.84
CA GLY A 290 14.75 -5.61 -1.84
C GLY A 290 13.87 -5.25 -3.03
N PHE A 291 14.37 -4.63 -4.11
CA PHE A 291 13.60 -4.46 -5.33
C PHE A 291 14.42 -4.77 -6.60
N THR A 292 13.73 -5.06 -7.70
CA THR A 292 14.32 -5.17 -9.05
C THR A 292 13.29 -4.81 -10.12
N MET A 293 13.81 -4.22 -11.22
CA MET A 293 13.01 -3.92 -12.43
C MET A 293 13.30 -4.90 -13.58
N ASP A 294 14.10 -5.96 -13.36
CA ASP A 294 14.57 -6.88 -14.42
C ASP A 294 13.43 -7.67 -15.09
N TYR A 295 12.30 -7.80 -14.42
CA TYR A 295 11.16 -8.57 -14.90
C TYR A 295 10.02 -7.70 -15.46
N LEU A 296 10.01 -6.40 -15.17
CA LEU A 296 9.03 -5.45 -15.71
C LEU A 296 9.54 -4.88 -17.04
N LYS A 297 8.83 -5.15 -18.15
CA LYS A 297 9.17 -4.65 -19.49
C LYS A 297 7.95 -4.04 -20.16
#